data_fb093814946681a74a4afa087d176f56
#
_entry.id   fb093814946681a74a4afa087d176f56
#
_cell.length_a   1.000
_cell.length_b   1.000
_cell.length_c   1.000
_cell.angle_alpha   90.00
_cell.angle_beta   90.00
_cell.angle_gamma   90.00
#
_symmetry.space_group_name_H-M   'P 1'
#
loop_
_entity.id
_entity.type
_entity.pdbx_description
1 polymer ?
#
loop_
_entity_poly.entity_id
_entity_poly.type
_entity_poly.pdbx_seq_one_letter_code
_entity_poly.pdbx_strand_id
1 'polypeptide(L)'
;MSDLGSRNEGASGVKLDADEWNLIRCDLDIRFPPSDLCPLLKFGRWMDQPHQHLPAARLASSNWDGLLIADEVGLGKTISALHVLRRLHAMGETGGILIICPGGLRLKWLQEMFHRCDLDGFEANTGQKLRQALDRIRDGESLVIVTSHGIFRQSKLLRELMEEGIPDLLLTIVDESHHCRNPRSRLHDAIQLLSLHSRQTLFLTATPVNLSNEELWVQLS
;
A
#
# COMPACT_ATOMS: atom_id res chain seq x y z
N MET A 1 30.27 18.42 -38.23
CA MET A 1 28.93 18.95 -37.93
C MET A 1 28.01 17.77 -37.98
N SER A 2 27.82 17.13 -36.87
CA SER A 2 26.98 15.94 -36.70
C SER A 2 26.06 16.17 -35.54
N ASP A 3 24.83 16.13 -35.87
CA ASP A 3 23.65 16.37 -35.06
C ASP A 3 23.47 15.20 -34.07
N LEU A 4 23.64 15.45 -32.78
CA LEU A 4 23.33 14.51 -31.73
C LEU A 4 21.88 14.75 -31.27
N GLY A 5 20.96 14.08 -31.96
CA GLY A 5 19.57 14.00 -31.56
C GLY A 5 19.45 13.23 -30.28
N SER A 6 19.15 13.94 -29.20
CA SER A 6 18.78 13.38 -27.90
C SER A 6 17.45 12.61 -28.01
N ARG A 7 17.51 11.29 -27.98
CA ARG A 7 16.31 10.46 -27.77
C ARG A 7 15.98 10.49 -26.29
N ASN A 8 15.00 11.29 -25.96
CA ASN A 8 14.26 11.16 -24.71
C ASN A 8 13.32 9.95 -24.86
N GLU A 9 13.76 8.77 -24.52
CA GLU A 9 12.87 7.63 -24.33
C GLU A 9 12.21 7.79 -22.95
N GLY A 10 11.12 8.55 -22.93
CA GLY A 10 10.23 8.63 -21.78
C GLY A 10 9.65 7.26 -21.50
N ALA A 11 9.70 6.85 -20.23
CA ALA A 11 8.99 5.68 -19.73
C ALA A 11 7.52 5.77 -20.18
N SER A 12 7.13 4.94 -21.15
CA SER A 12 5.76 4.84 -21.60
C SER A 12 4.95 4.15 -20.51
N GLY A 13 4.30 4.94 -19.68
CA GLY A 13 3.21 4.41 -18.88
C GLY A 13 2.24 3.68 -19.80
N VAL A 14 1.82 2.46 -19.42
CA VAL A 14 0.84 1.69 -20.19
C VAL A 14 -0.43 2.54 -20.24
N LYS A 15 -0.66 3.20 -21.38
CA LYS A 15 -1.93 3.85 -21.66
C LYS A 15 -2.89 2.74 -22.04
N LEU A 16 -3.77 2.39 -21.12
CA LEU A 16 -4.91 1.54 -21.44
C LEU A 16 -5.79 2.28 -22.43
N ASP A 17 -6.20 1.60 -23.50
CA ASP A 17 -7.21 2.12 -24.39
C ASP A 17 -8.61 2.04 -23.74
N ALA A 18 -9.60 2.63 -24.39
CA ALA A 18 -10.97 2.67 -23.86
C ALA A 18 -11.58 1.27 -23.73
N ASP A 19 -11.16 0.32 -24.55
CA ASP A 19 -11.70 -1.05 -24.57
C ASP A 19 -11.04 -1.89 -23.45
N GLU A 20 -9.74 -1.78 -23.26
CA GLU A 20 -9.02 -2.37 -22.14
C GLU A 20 -9.56 -1.84 -20.80
N TRP A 21 -9.85 -0.54 -20.76
CA TRP A 21 -10.44 0.10 -19.59
C TRP A 21 -11.87 -0.41 -19.34
N ASN A 22 -12.70 -0.53 -20.35
CA ASN A 22 -14.05 -1.08 -20.24
C ASN A 22 -14.04 -2.55 -19.81
N LEU A 23 -13.06 -3.35 -20.28
CA LEU A 23 -12.87 -4.74 -19.83
C LEU A 23 -12.53 -4.81 -18.35
N ILE A 24 -11.61 -3.98 -17.86
CA ILE A 24 -11.27 -3.90 -16.43
C ILE A 24 -12.49 -3.45 -15.62
N ARG A 25 -13.21 -2.46 -16.09
CA ARG A 25 -14.43 -1.96 -15.47
C ARG A 25 -15.53 -3.04 -15.43
N CYS A 26 -15.75 -3.75 -16.54
CA CYS A 26 -16.71 -4.87 -16.59
C CYS A 26 -16.30 -6.01 -15.65
N ASP A 27 -15.03 -6.36 -15.56
CA ASP A 27 -14.54 -7.38 -14.61
C ASP A 27 -14.73 -6.93 -13.16
N LEU A 28 -14.50 -5.65 -12.87
CA LEU A 28 -14.78 -5.04 -11.57
C LEU A 28 -16.28 -5.01 -11.27
N ASP A 29 -17.12 -4.63 -12.23
CA ASP A 29 -18.58 -4.56 -12.07
C ASP A 29 -19.22 -5.95 -11.93
N ILE A 30 -18.66 -6.98 -12.60
CA ILE A 30 -19.13 -8.38 -12.50
C ILE A 30 -18.73 -8.99 -11.14
N ARG A 31 -17.50 -8.78 -10.71
CA ARG A 31 -17.02 -9.32 -9.42
C ARG A 31 -17.50 -8.50 -8.21
N PHE A 32 -17.79 -7.24 -8.42
CA PHE A 32 -18.23 -6.27 -7.42
C PHE A 32 -19.36 -5.45 -8.00
N PRO A 33 -20.61 -5.95 -7.95
CA PRO A 33 -21.75 -5.21 -8.46
C PRO A 33 -21.82 -3.83 -7.80
N PRO A 34 -22.31 -2.80 -8.52
CA PRO A 34 -22.41 -1.42 -8.02
C PRO A 34 -23.13 -1.26 -6.68
N SER A 35 -23.97 -2.25 -6.31
CA SER A 35 -24.60 -2.33 -4.98
C SER A 35 -23.58 -2.43 -3.84
N ASP A 36 -22.46 -3.11 -4.05
CA ASP A 36 -21.42 -3.36 -3.04
C ASP A 36 -20.34 -2.28 -3.06
N LEU A 37 -20.15 -1.63 -4.23
CA LEU A 37 -19.31 -0.45 -4.39
C LEU A 37 -20.05 0.86 -4.02
N CYS A 38 -21.36 0.81 -3.91
CA CYS A 38 -22.27 1.94 -3.79
C CYS A 38 -22.10 2.84 -2.55
N PRO A 39 -21.63 2.38 -1.37
CA PRO A 39 -21.39 3.29 -0.26
C PRO A 39 -20.44 4.44 -0.61
N LEU A 40 -19.53 4.24 -1.59
CA LEU A 40 -18.55 5.25 -2.00
C LEU A 40 -19.06 6.25 -3.00
N LEU A 41 -19.82 5.80 -3.97
CA LEU A 41 -20.42 6.66 -4.97
C LEU A 41 -21.45 7.61 -4.34
N LYS A 42 -22.06 7.22 -3.22
CA LYS A 42 -23.05 8.03 -2.50
C LYS A 42 -22.48 9.28 -1.81
N PHE A 43 -21.18 9.29 -1.50
CA PHE A 43 -20.61 10.43 -0.74
C PHE A 43 -20.08 11.57 -1.61
N GLY A 44 -20.16 11.51 -2.94
CA GLY A 44 -19.97 12.67 -3.82
C GLY A 44 -18.64 13.43 -3.70
N ARG A 45 -17.64 12.87 -2.99
CA ARG A 45 -16.39 13.54 -2.64
C ARG A 45 -15.16 13.00 -3.39
N TRP A 46 -15.36 12.07 -4.32
CA TRP A 46 -14.27 11.48 -5.08
C TRP A 46 -14.42 11.83 -6.55
N MET A 47 -13.43 12.50 -7.10
CA MET A 47 -13.20 12.46 -8.54
C MET A 47 -12.32 11.23 -8.79
N ASP A 48 -12.98 10.07 -8.92
CA ASP A 48 -12.31 8.81 -9.22
C ASP A 48 -11.61 8.88 -10.56
N GLN A 49 -10.30 8.67 -10.52
CA GLN A 49 -9.53 8.48 -11.73
C GLN A 49 -9.42 6.98 -12.01
N PRO A 50 -9.66 6.55 -13.25
CA PRO A 50 -9.63 5.14 -13.62
C PRO A 50 -8.39 4.37 -13.14
N HIS A 51 -7.20 4.95 -13.27
CA HIS A 51 -5.95 4.31 -12.88
C HIS A 51 -5.86 3.98 -11.38
N GLN A 52 -6.61 4.70 -10.54
CA GLN A 52 -6.58 4.51 -9.08
C GLN A 52 -7.23 3.19 -8.63
N HIS A 53 -8.08 2.59 -9.47
CA HIS A 53 -8.72 1.30 -9.20
C HIS A 53 -7.86 0.10 -9.63
N LEU A 54 -6.88 0.30 -10.52
CA LEU A 54 -6.03 -0.77 -11.05
C LEU A 54 -5.31 -1.59 -9.97
N PRO A 55 -4.72 -0.99 -8.92
CA PRO A 55 -4.06 -1.75 -7.88
C PRO A 55 -5.01 -2.69 -7.14
N ALA A 56 -6.21 -2.22 -6.81
CA ALA A 56 -7.23 -3.04 -6.16
C ALA A 56 -7.69 -4.20 -7.06
N ALA A 57 -7.85 -3.97 -8.36
CA ALA A 57 -8.18 -5.00 -9.32
C ALA A 57 -7.07 -6.04 -9.45
N ARG A 58 -5.82 -5.61 -9.54
CA ARG A 58 -4.66 -6.51 -9.68
C ARG A 58 -4.43 -7.37 -8.45
N LEU A 59 -4.46 -6.80 -7.26
CA LEU A 59 -4.31 -7.57 -6.02
C LEU A 59 -5.42 -8.62 -5.84
N ALA A 60 -6.56 -8.43 -6.47
CA ALA A 60 -7.67 -9.37 -6.41
C ALA A 60 -7.63 -10.50 -7.43
N SER A 61 -7.09 -10.23 -8.60
CA SER A 61 -7.16 -11.17 -9.73
C SER A 61 -5.99 -12.14 -9.79
N SER A 62 -4.97 -11.96 -8.95
CA SER A 62 -3.70 -12.69 -9.09
C SER A 62 -3.17 -13.20 -7.76
N ASN A 63 -2.34 -14.25 -7.86
CA ASN A 63 -1.51 -14.75 -6.76
C ASN A 63 -0.28 -13.84 -6.52
N TRP A 64 -0.45 -12.53 -6.61
CA TRP A 64 0.66 -11.61 -6.37
C TRP A 64 0.77 -11.31 -4.88
N ASP A 65 1.95 -11.55 -4.33
CA ASP A 65 2.26 -11.29 -2.93
C ASP A 65 2.63 -9.81 -2.69
N GLY A 66 3.00 -9.07 -3.77
CA GLY A 66 3.37 -7.67 -3.70
C GLY A 66 3.05 -6.86 -4.95
N LEU A 67 2.79 -5.56 -4.77
CA LEU A 67 2.53 -4.61 -5.84
C LEU A 67 3.22 -3.28 -5.54
N LEU A 68 3.88 -2.70 -6.55
CA LEU A 68 4.45 -1.36 -6.50
C LEU A 68 3.58 -0.37 -7.27
N ILE A 69 3.10 0.68 -6.60
CA ILE A 69 2.47 1.84 -7.21
C ILE A 69 3.51 2.96 -7.32
N ALA A 70 3.93 3.22 -8.54
CA ALA A 70 5.03 4.12 -8.87
C ALA A 70 4.54 5.36 -9.62
N ASP A 71 3.47 5.97 -9.15
CA ASP A 71 2.86 7.14 -9.77
C ASP A 71 3.55 8.44 -9.33
N GLU A 72 3.53 9.46 -10.17
CA GLU A 72 4.04 10.79 -9.84
C GLU A 72 3.33 11.40 -8.61
N VAL A 73 3.97 12.43 -8.03
CA VAL A 73 3.37 13.20 -6.94
C VAL A 73 2.04 13.80 -7.40
N GLY A 74 0.99 13.65 -6.59
CA GLY A 74 -0.33 14.24 -6.88
C GLY A 74 -1.30 13.32 -7.66
N LEU A 75 -0.85 12.21 -8.23
CA LEU A 75 -1.73 11.27 -8.95
C LEU A 75 -2.60 10.38 -8.05
N GLY A 76 -2.51 10.56 -6.73
CA GLY A 76 -3.45 9.90 -5.82
C GLY A 76 -3.04 8.51 -5.35
N LYS A 77 -1.74 8.20 -5.21
CA LYS A 77 -1.25 6.91 -4.66
C LYS A 77 -1.96 6.49 -3.38
N THR A 78 -2.16 7.43 -2.45
CA THR A 78 -2.92 7.17 -1.22
C THR A 78 -4.35 6.74 -1.53
N ILE A 79 -4.99 7.37 -2.53
CA ILE A 79 -6.34 7.01 -2.98
C ILE A 79 -6.35 5.60 -3.55
N SER A 80 -5.38 5.25 -4.40
CA SER A 80 -5.23 3.89 -4.94
C SER A 80 -5.09 2.84 -3.83
N ALA A 81 -4.31 3.13 -2.79
CA ALA A 81 -4.18 2.26 -1.62
C ALA A 81 -5.48 2.17 -0.81
N LEU A 82 -6.22 3.26 -0.68
CA LEU A 82 -7.53 3.26 -0.02
C LEU A 82 -8.57 2.43 -0.79
N HIS A 83 -8.51 2.37 -2.12
CA HIS A 83 -9.34 1.45 -2.90
C HIS A 83 -9.04 -0.02 -2.58
N VAL A 84 -7.77 -0.37 -2.34
CA VAL A 84 -7.39 -1.72 -1.88
C VAL A 84 -8.02 -2.01 -0.52
N LEU A 85 -7.86 -1.11 0.45
CA LEU A 85 -8.44 -1.28 1.80
C LEU A 85 -9.95 -1.48 1.76
N ARG A 86 -10.64 -0.64 1.00
CA ARG A 86 -12.09 -0.74 0.85
C ARG A 86 -12.54 -2.04 0.26
N ARG A 87 -11.83 -2.50 -0.74
CA ARG A 87 -12.13 -3.75 -1.37
C ARG A 87 -12.02 -4.91 -0.38
N LEU A 88 -10.92 -4.99 0.38
CA LEU A 88 -10.75 -6.01 1.40
C LEU A 88 -11.91 -5.95 2.41
N HIS A 89 -12.29 -4.76 2.84
CA HIS A 89 -13.42 -4.56 3.75
C HIS A 89 -14.76 -5.01 3.12
N ALA A 90 -15.02 -4.63 1.87
CA ALA A 90 -16.24 -5.01 1.15
C ALA A 90 -16.35 -6.53 0.90
N MET A 91 -15.21 -7.22 0.77
CA MET A 91 -15.16 -8.68 0.66
C MET A 91 -15.35 -9.40 2.00
N GLY A 92 -15.48 -8.68 3.11
CA GLY A 92 -15.55 -9.24 4.44
C GLY A 92 -14.24 -9.88 4.90
N GLU A 93 -13.12 -9.52 4.25
CA GLU A 93 -11.79 -9.98 4.68
C GLU A 93 -11.48 -9.41 6.05
N THR A 94 -11.15 -10.29 6.98
CA THR A 94 -10.81 -9.95 8.37
C THR A 94 -9.34 -10.21 8.62
N GLY A 95 -8.69 -9.36 9.40
CA GLY A 95 -7.29 -9.52 9.75
C GLY A 95 -6.59 -8.19 10.02
N GLY A 96 -5.30 -8.28 10.33
CA GLY A 96 -4.46 -7.12 10.59
C GLY A 96 -4.02 -6.44 9.30
N ILE A 97 -4.14 -5.13 9.25
CA ILE A 97 -3.58 -4.30 8.18
C ILE A 97 -2.59 -3.32 8.78
N LEU A 98 -1.40 -3.23 8.21
CA LEU A 98 -0.34 -2.34 8.69
C LEU A 98 0.02 -1.30 7.63
N ILE A 99 -0.10 -0.02 7.96
CA ILE A 99 0.29 1.11 7.12
C ILE A 99 1.52 1.77 7.72
N ILE A 100 2.62 1.79 6.96
CA ILE A 100 3.90 2.37 7.35
C ILE A 100 4.17 3.57 6.47
N CYS A 101 4.21 4.77 7.05
CA CYS A 101 4.35 6.02 6.32
C CYS A 101 5.40 6.96 6.94
N PRO A 102 5.77 8.07 6.29
CA PRO A 102 6.50 9.15 6.94
C PRO A 102 5.77 9.67 8.18
N GLY A 103 6.52 9.96 9.25
CA GLY A 103 5.95 10.31 10.55
C GLY A 103 4.93 11.43 10.53
N GLY A 104 5.13 12.44 9.67
CA GLY A 104 4.19 13.57 9.48
C GLY A 104 2.90 13.20 8.74
N LEU A 105 2.82 12.03 8.10
CA LEU A 105 1.67 11.62 7.32
C LEU A 105 0.69 10.70 8.06
N ARG A 106 1.02 10.23 9.28
CA ARG A 106 0.15 9.31 10.03
C ARG A 106 -1.27 9.85 10.23
N LEU A 107 -1.40 11.07 10.72
CA LEU A 107 -2.71 11.69 10.95
C LEU A 107 -3.47 11.90 9.63
N LYS A 108 -2.75 12.23 8.55
CA LYS A 108 -3.36 12.35 7.23
C LYS A 108 -3.91 11.00 6.76
N TRP A 109 -3.18 9.91 6.93
CA TRP A 109 -3.65 8.56 6.60
C TRP A 109 -4.92 8.20 7.37
N LEU A 110 -4.95 8.44 8.69
CA LEU A 110 -6.14 8.20 9.52
C LEU A 110 -7.34 9.03 9.07
N GLN A 111 -7.14 10.31 8.77
CA GLN A 111 -8.18 11.20 8.27
C GLN A 111 -8.72 10.76 6.90
N GLU A 112 -7.85 10.41 5.97
CA GLU A 112 -8.24 9.93 4.64
C GLU A 112 -9.01 8.60 4.73
N MET A 113 -8.57 7.66 5.57
CA MET A 113 -9.27 6.40 5.83
C MET A 113 -10.68 6.66 6.39
N PHE A 114 -10.80 7.48 7.42
CA PHE A 114 -12.08 7.80 8.03
C PHE A 114 -13.01 8.51 7.04
N HIS A 115 -12.54 9.57 6.38
CA HIS A 115 -13.39 10.38 5.52
C HIS A 115 -13.75 9.72 4.19
N ARG A 116 -12.91 8.82 3.69
CA ARG A 116 -13.10 8.21 2.37
C ARG A 116 -13.58 6.77 2.42
N CYS A 117 -13.22 6.04 3.45
CA CYS A 117 -13.51 4.61 3.53
C CYS A 117 -14.42 4.25 4.70
N ASP A 118 -14.76 5.21 5.55
CA ASP A 118 -15.49 4.96 6.82
C ASP A 118 -14.78 3.88 7.66
N LEU A 119 -13.44 3.91 7.64
CA LEU A 119 -12.58 2.97 8.34
C LEU A 119 -11.83 3.69 9.46
N ASP A 120 -11.98 3.17 10.67
CA ASP A 120 -11.17 3.59 11.81
C ASP A 120 -9.79 2.94 11.78
N GLY A 121 -8.77 3.73 12.09
CA GLY A 121 -7.40 3.26 12.20
C GLY A 121 -6.83 3.49 13.59
N PHE A 122 -5.96 2.59 14.03
CA PHE A 122 -5.21 2.72 15.27
C PHE A 122 -3.86 3.40 15.03
N GLU A 123 -3.61 4.57 15.65
CA GLU A 123 -2.31 5.23 15.58
C GLU A 123 -1.28 4.59 16.50
N ALA A 124 -0.31 3.89 15.94
CA ALA A 124 0.84 3.38 16.64
C ALA A 124 2.03 4.37 16.50
N ASN A 125 2.06 5.40 17.34
CA ASN A 125 3.10 6.44 17.30
C ASN A 125 4.32 6.12 18.18
N THR A 126 4.33 4.97 18.85
CA THR A 126 5.46 4.41 19.63
C THR A 126 5.60 2.92 19.38
N GLY A 127 6.82 2.36 19.62
CA GLY A 127 7.05 0.93 19.51
C GLY A 127 6.16 0.12 20.47
N GLN A 128 5.88 0.64 21.66
CA GLN A 128 4.98 -0.01 22.62
C GLN A 128 3.55 -0.10 22.07
N LYS A 129 3.00 0.98 21.53
CA LYS A 129 1.67 0.97 20.92
C LYS A 129 1.60 0.04 19.70
N LEU A 130 2.68 -0.02 18.91
CA LEU A 130 2.73 -0.95 17.78
C LEU A 130 2.65 -2.40 18.25
N ARG A 131 3.43 -2.78 19.27
CA ARG A 131 3.35 -4.14 19.86
C ARG A 131 1.95 -4.45 20.38
N GLN A 132 1.38 -3.56 21.18
CA GLN A 132 0.01 -3.74 21.70
C GLN A 132 -1.01 -3.95 20.56
N ALA A 133 -0.87 -3.25 19.46
CA ALA A 133 -1.76 -3.41 18.31
C ALA A 133 -1.52 -4.75 17.58
N LEU A 134 -0.26 -5.20 17.45
CA LEU A 134 0.06 -6.51 16.89
C LEU A 134 -0.42 -7.66 17.79
N ASP A 135 -0.38 -7.51 19.11
CA ASP A 135 -0.94 -8.49 20.04
C ASP A 135 -2.45 -8.62 19.87
N ARG A 136 -3.18 -7.51 19.70
CA ARG A 136 -4.63 -7.53 19.42
C ARG A 136 -4.93 -8.27 18.10
N ILE A 137 -4.10 -8.10 17.06
CA ILE A 137 -4.24 -8.88 15.81
C ILE A 137 -3.98 -10.36 16.08
N ARG A 138 -2.97 -10.70 16.88
CA ARG A 138 -2.66 -12.09 17.25
C ARG A 138 -3.82 -12.74 18.01
N ASP A 139 -4.57 -11.96 18.79
CA ASP A 139 -5.78 -12.38 19.51
C ASP A 139 -7.02 -12.45 18.58
N GLY A 140 -6.87 -12.22 17.28
CA GLY A 140 -7.91 -12.36 16.26
C GLY A 140 -8.70 -11.09 15.97
N GLU A 141 -8.25 -9.92 16.45
CA GLU A 141 -8.92 -8.66 16.16
C GLU A 141 -8.57 -8.16 14.74
N SER A 142 -9.59 -7.73 14.00
CA SER A 142 -9.42 -7.02 12.73
C SER A 142 -9.07 -5.55 13.00
N LEU A 143 -7.85 -5.15 12.67
CA LEU A 143 -7.35 -3.82 13.03
C LEU A 143 -6.51 -3.22 11.89
N VAL A 144 -6.76 -1.95 11.57
CA VAL A 144 -5.88 -1.17 10.69
C VAL A 144 -4.94 -0.32 11.54
N ILE A 145 -3.66 -0.60 11.48
CA ILE A 145 -2.61 0.10 12.22
C ILE A 145 -1.92 1.09 11.32
N VAL A 146 -1.81 2.35 11.74
CA VAL A 146 -0.99 3.38 11.06
C VAL A 146 0.21 3.73 11.92
N THR A 147 1.40 3.51 11.38
CA THR A 147 2.68 3.74 12.08
C THR A 147 3.68 4.48 11.19
N SER A 148 4.88 4.72 11.68
CA SER A 148 5.89 5.46 10.92
C SER A 148 7.19 4.68 10.69
N HIS A 149 7.89 5.01 9.60
CA HIS A 149 9.24 4.52 9.30
C HIS A 149 10.21 4.70 10.48
N GLY A 150 10.08 5.82 11.21
CA GLY A 150 10.95 6.14 12.34
C GLY A 150 10.90 5.12 13.48
N ILE A 151 9.76 4.46 13.68
CA ILE A 151 9.59 3.44 14.71
C ILE A 151 10.43 2.21 14.38
N PHE A 152 10.45 1.78 13.12
CA PHE A 152 11.22 0.61 12.67
C PHE A 152 12.73 0.84 12.59
N ARG A 153 13.19 2.09 12.66
CA ARG A 153 14.64 2.38 12.78
C ARG A 153 15.21 2.08 14.16
N GLN A 154 14.35 1.84 15.13
CA GLN A 154 14.78 1.50 16.50
C GLN A 154 15.18 0.02 16.58
N SER A 155 16.45 -0.23 16.94
CA SER A 155 17.00 -1.60 17.03
C SER A 155 16.29 -2.50 18.04
N LYS A 156 15.74 -1.92 19.09
CA LYS A 156 15.03 -2.64 20.13
C LYS A 156 13.74 -3.26 19.58
N LEU A 157 12.94 -2.47 18.86
CA LEU A 157 11.67 -2.94 18.32
C LEU A 157 11.86 -4.11 17.33
N LEU A 158 12.81 -3.98 16.39
CA LEU A 158 13.04 -5.04 15.41
C LEU A 158 13.43 -6.36 16.08
N ARG A 159 14.30 -6.29 17.10
CA ARG A 159 14.68 -7.47 17.87
C ARG A 159 13.49 -8.10 18.59
N GLU A 160 12.68 -7.28 19.26
CA GLU A 160 11.48 -7.73 19.97
C GLU A 160 10.49 -8.40 18.99
N LEU A 161 10.26 -7.82 17.82
CA LEU A 161 9.40 -8.42 16.80
C LEU A 161 9.93 -9.77 16.28
N MET A 162 11.26 -9.91 16.16
CA MET A 162 11.87 -11.19 15.78
C MET A 162 11.77 -12.24 16.88
N GLU A 163 11.84 -11.85 18.15
CA GLU A 163 11.75 -12.75 19.31
C GLU A 163 10.30 -13.16 19.62
N GLU A 164 9.37 -12.22 19.57
CA GLU A 164 7.95 -12.42 19.91
C GLU A 164 7.14 -12.97 18.72
N GLY A 165 7.67 -12.84 17.51
CA GLY A 165 6.99 -13.14 16.25
C GLY A 165 6.04 -12.02 15.82
N ILE A 166 5.76 -11.98 14.54
CA ILE A 166 4.78 -11.08 13.93
C ILE A 166 3.51 -11.88 13.64
N PRO A 167 2.32 -11.39 13.99
CA PRO A 167 1.09 -12.06 13.58
C PRO A 167 0.92 -12.01 12.06
N ASP A 168 0.16 -12.94 11.51
CA ASP A 168 -0.19 -12.91 10.10
C ASP A 168 -1.00 -11.64 9.78
N LEU A 169 -0.53 -10.88 8.80
CA LEU A 169 -1.17 -9.66 8.34
C LEU A 169 -1.88 -9.92 7.01
N LEU A 170 -3.05 -9.34 6.86
CA LEU A 170 -3.78 -9.36 5.60
C LEU A 170 -3.08 -8.51 4.54
N LEU A 171 -2.61 -7.32 4.94
CA LEU A 171 -1.96 -6.37 4.04
C LEU A 171 -0.95 -5.51 4.81
N THR A 172 0.23 -5.33 4.22
CA THR A 172 1.17 -4.27 4.63
C THR A 172 1.26 -3.22 3.52
N ILE A 173 1.05 -1.95 3.86
CA ILE A 173 1.22 -0.80 2.95
C ILE A 173 2.45 -0.02 3.39
N VAL A 174 3.38 0.21 2.48
CA VAL A 174 4.60 0.99 2.72
C VAL A 174 4.56 2.25 1.87
N ASP A 175 4.22 3.37 2.47
CA ASP A 175 4.19 4.67 1.80
C ASP A 175 5.59 5.28 1.75
N GLU A 176 5.90 5.98 0.66
CA GLU A 176 7.23 6.51 0.35
C GLU A 176 8.33 5.43 0.47
N SER A 177 8.08 4.30 -0.18
CA SER A 177 8.89 3.07 -0.07
C SER A 177 10.35 3.26 -0.50
N HIS A 178 10.68 4.34 -1.23
CA HIS A 178 12.06 4.69 -1.55
C HIS A 178 12.96 4.87 -0.30
N HIS A 179 12.36 5.12 0.87
CA HIS A 179 13.10 5.15 2.13
C HIS A 179 13.60 3.77 2.60
N CYS A 180 13.03 2.71 2.07
CA CYS A 180 13.36 1.32 2.44
C CYS A 180 14.39 0.67 1.52
N ARG A 181 14.83 1.36 0.46
CA ARG A 181 15.69 0.82 -0.58
C ARG A 181 17.11 0.43 -0.16
N ASN A 182 17.60 0.96 0.97
CA ASN A 182 18.94 0.65 1.44
C ASN A 182 18.96 -0.72 2.16
N PRO A 183 19.55 -1.79 1.58
CA PRO A 183 19.58 -3.14 2.17
C PRO A 183 20.32 -3.22 3.51
N ARG A 184 21.10 -2.18 3.86
CA ARG A 184 21.83 -2.11 5.14
C ARG A 184 21.06 -1.34 6.20
N SER A 185 19.82 -0.95 5.92
CA SER A 185 19.03 -0.17 6.88
C SER A 185 18.09 -1.08 7.68
N ARG A 186 17.93 -0.80 8.96
CA ARG A 186 16.98 -1.49 9.83
C ARG A 186 15.53 -1.38 9.34
N LEU A 187 15.22 -0.30 8.65
CA LEU A 187 13.90 -0.14 8.05
C LEU A 187 13.68 -1.17 6.93
N HIS A 188 14.70 -1.43 6.11
CA HIS A 188 14.65 -2.48 5.09
C HIS A 188 14.41 -3.84 5.73
N ASP A 189 15.24 -4.22 6.73
CA ASP A 189 15.10 -5.50 7.43
C ASP A 189 13.69 -5.66 8.03
N ALA A 190 13.16 -4.59 8.63
CA ALA A 190 11.83 -4.61 9.20
C ALA A 190 10.74 -4.79 8.15
N ILE A 191 10.83 -4.09 7.01
CA ILE A 191 9.85 -4.22 5.93
C ILE A 191 9.92 -5.62 5.30
N GLN A 192 11.10 -6.15 5.07
CA GLN A 192 11.27 -7.51 4.58
C GLN A 192 10.63 -8.54 5.54
N LEU A 193 10.90 -8.41 6.83
CA LEU A 193 10.29 -9.28 7.84
C LEU A 193 8.76 -9.16 7.86
N LEU A 194 8.22 -7.95 7.80
CA LEU A 194 6.76 -7.72 7.75
C LEU A 194 6.12 -8.26 6.48
N SER A 195 6.78 -8.14 5.33
CA SER A 195 6.29 -8.67 4.05
C SER A 195 6.17 -10.19 4.09
N LEU A 196 7.11 -10.90 4.74
CA LEU A 196 7.03 -12.35 4.91
C LEU A 196 5.85 -12.82 5.77
N HIS A 197 5.33 -11.94 6.64
CA HIS A 197 4.17 -12.18 7.49
C HIS A 197 2.89 -11.53 6.94
N SER A 198 2.94 -11.00 5.72
CA SER A 198 1.78 -10.36 5.07
C SER A 198 1.32 -11.20 3.89
N ARG A 199 0.01 -11.43 3.80
CA ARG A 199 -0.58 -12.06 2.62
C ARG A 199 -0.31 -11.26 1.35
N GLN A 200 -0.31 -9.93 1.47
CA GLN A 200 0.02 -9.01 0.39
C GLN A 200 0.80 -7.80 0.91
N THR A 201 1.70 -7.27 0.09
CA THR A 201 2.43 -6.04 0.40
C THR A 201 2.27 -5.02 -0.73
N LEU A 202 1.90 -3.79 -0.38
CA LEU A 202 1.70 -2.68 -1.30
C LEU A 202 2.75 -1.59 -1.05
N PHE A 203 3.59 -1.34 -2.03
CA PHE A 203 4.59 -0.28 -1.98
C PHE A 203 4.12 0.95 -2.75
N LEU A 204 4.22 2.14 -2.15
CA LEU A 204 3.88 3.41 -2.77
C LEU A 204 5.13 4.27 -2.88
N THR A 205 5.45 4.78 -4.05
CA THR A 205 6.56 5.73 -4.25
C THR A 205 6.27 6.72 -5.36
N ALA A 206 6.79 7.94 -5.21
CA ALA A 206 6.75 8.95 -6.26
C ALA A 206 8.02 8.96 -7.14
N THR A 207 9.04 8.22 -6.76
CA THR A 207 10.36 8.24 -7.39
C THR A 207 10.85 6.85 -7.80
N PRO A 208 10.15 6.16 -8.72
CA PRO A 208 10.58 4.84 -9.18
C PRO A 208 11.88 4.91 -10.02
N VAL A 209 12.11 6.03 -10.70
CA VAL A 209 13.17 6.19 -11.70
C VAL A 209 14.59 6.22 -11.10
N ASN A 210 14.71 6.41 -9.79
CA ASN A 210 15.99 6.34 -9.09
C ASN A 210 16.29 4.94 -8.51
N LEU A 211 15.46 3.97 -8.84
CA LEU A 211 15.70 2.58 -8.44
C LEU A 211 16.50 1.90 -9.54
N SER A 212 17.70 1.40 -9.21
CA SER A 212 18.36 0.42 -10.06
C SER A 212 17.48 -0.84 -10.14
N ASN A 213 17.63 -1.66 -11.19
CA ASN A 213 16.89 -2.92 -11.29
C ASN A 213 17.10 -3.81 -10.04
N GLU A 214 18.25 -3.72 -9.39
CA GLU A 214 18.56 -4.42 -8.14
C GLU A 214 17.75 -3.88 -6.95
N GLU A 215 17.55 -2.57 -6.86
CA GLU A 215 16.76 -1.93 -5.80
C GLU A 215 15.26 -2.20 -5.94
N LEU A 216 14.76 -2.34 -7.18
CA LEU A 216 13.40 -2.79 -7.47
C LEU A 216 13.20 -4.25 -7.05
N TRP A 217 14.17 -5.12 -7.34
CA TRP A 217 14.15 -6.53 -6.93
C TRP A 217 14.09 -6.67 -5.41
N VAL A 218 14.88 -5.89 -4.70
CA VAL A 218 14.95 -5.88 -3.24
C VAL A 218 13.61 -5.44 -2.60
N GLN A 219 12.78 -4.68 -3.29
CA GLN A 219 11.46 -4.28 -2.81
C GLN A 219 10.35 -5.30 -3.15
N LEU A 220 10.59 -6.18 -4.13
CA LEU A 220 9.58 -7.11 -4.64
C LEU A 220 9.89 -8.58 -4.30
N SER A 221 11.10 -8.86 -3.79
CA SER A 221 11.56 -10.20 -3.37
C SER A 221 11.45 -10.39 -1.87
#